data_88bb44bf379097fbbc7ff00dd002a4ac
#
_entry.id   88bb44bf379097fbbc7ff00dd002a4ac
#
_cell.length_a   1.000
_cell.length_b   1.000
_cell.length_c   1.000
_cell.angle_alpha   90.00
_cell.angle_beta   90.00
_cell.angle_gamma   90.00
#
_symmetry.space_group_name_H-M   'P 1'
#
loop_
_entity.id
_entity.type
_entity.pdbx_description
1 polymer ?
#
loop_
_entity_poly.entity_id
_entity_poly.type
_entity_poly.pdbx_seq_one_letter_code
_entity_poly.pdbx_strand_id
1 'polypeptide(L)'
;EGIPICATINVSVAQAIAVAEAYARGKEKAIANGVKPPLCIVVQQVGRLDDYLRDVAQDMKLGLDESVITMAGLAVAKRSYHILQEMKSDAIIMPAGLRGAYHLTEMAGGRLLYTINTRVQDMILEADPPQVEKIAEPIPAETLSQLQRIPEFVRAYEPDGMKPSEFITYGVTQKLLSQFMETGWSPLETYMSSKKTSRWI
;
A
#
# COMPACT_ATOMS: atom_id res chain seq x y z
N GLU A 1 -8.93 4.07 -23.43
CA GLU A 1 -8.82 5.54 -23.54
C GLU A 1 -7.37 6.06 -23.40
N GLY A 2 -6.39 5.21 -23.05
CA GLY A 2 -4.99 5.60 -22.93
C GLY A 2 -4.63 6.46 -21.72
N ILE A 3 -5.48 6.50 -20.69
CA ILE A 3 -5.27 7.28 -19.47
C ILE A 3 -4.49 6.43 -18.45
N PRO A 4 -3.32 6.90 -17.93
CA PRO A 4 -2.60 6.21 -16.87
C PRO A 4 -3.43 6.09 -15.58
N ILE A 5 -3.22 5.01 -14.84
CA ILE A 5 -3.94 4.72 -13.61
C ILE A 5 -2.94 4.65 -12.45
N CYS A 6 -3.28 5.33 -11.35
CA CYS A 6 -2.60 5.20 -10.06
C CYS A 6 -3.65 4.74 -9.03
N ALA A 7 -3.84 3.42 -8.91
CA ALA A 7 -4.80 2.83 -7.99
C ALA A 7 -4.24 2.87 -6.58
N THR A 8 -4.83 3.68 -5.71
CA THR A 8 -4.35 3.90 -4.34
C THR A 8 -5.25 3.26 -3.26
N ILE A 9 -4.83 3.37 -2.01
CA ILE A 9 -5.49 2.78 -0.82
C ILE A 9 -5.54 1.24 -0.90
N ASN A 10 -4.55 0.63 -1.55
CA ASN A 10 -4.38 -0.81 -1.43
C ASN A 10 -3.55 -1.13 -0.19
N VAL A 11 -4.03 -2.06 0.61
CA VAL A 11 -3.43 -2.50 1.87
C VAL A 11 -3.38 -4.02 1.98
N SER A 12 -3.77 -4.73 0.90
CA SER A 12 -3.81 -6.18 0.87
C SER A 12 -3.33 -6.74 -0.47
N VAL A 13 -2.95 -8.01 -0.45
CA VAL A 13 -2.60 -8.78 -1.66
C VAL A 13 -3.82 -8.91 -2.58
N ALA A 14 -5.00 -9.22 -2.02
CA ALA A 14 -6.24 -9.34 -2.79
C ALA A 14 -6.58 -8.07 -3.58
N GLN A 15 -6.37 -6.89 -2.99
CA GLN A 15 -6.57 -5.62 -3.70
C GLN A 15 -5.58 -5.43 -4.85
N ALA A 16 -4.30 -5.75 -4.62
CA ALA A 16 -3.28 -5.63 -5.67
C ALA A 16 -3.58 -6.55 -6.87
N ILE A 17 -4.01 -7.78 -6.62
CA ILE A 17 -4.45 -8.72 -7.64
C ILE A 17 -5.66 -8.17 -8.41
N ALA A 18 -6.69 -7.70 -7.70
CA ALA A 18 -7.90 -7.17 -8.33
C ALA A 18 -7.61 -5.98 -9.26
N VAL A 19 -6.68 -5.09 -8.87
CA VAL A 19 -6.22 -3.98 -9.73
C VAL A 19 -5.49 -4.51 -10.96
N ALA A 20 -4.57 -5.47 -10.78
CA ALA A 20 -3.79 -6.05 -11.89
C ALA A 20 -4.69 -6.75 -12.91
N GLU A 21 -5.69 -7.52 -12.45
CA GLU A 21 -6.68 -8.17 -13.31
C GLU A 21 -7.58 -7.17 -14.06
N ALA A 22 -8.06 -6.14 -13.36
CA ALA A 22 -8.85 -5.08 -13.98
C ALA A 22 -8.05 -4.34 -15.06
N TYR A 23 -6.79 -4.07 -14.78
CA TYR A 23 -5.86 -3.47 -15.75
C TYR A 23 -5.63 -4.40 -16.95
N ALA A 24 -5.40 -5.70 -16.74
CA ALA A 24 -5.19 -6.66 -17.82
C ALA A 24 -6.39 -6.68 -18.78
N ARG A 25 -7.62 -6.75 -18.26
CA ARG A 25 -8.85 -6.67 -19.07
C ARG A 25 -8.97 -5.34 -19.84
N GLY A 26 -8.56 -4.23 -19.22
CA GLY A 26 -8.53 -2.91 -19.87
C GLY A 26 -7.47 -2.81 -20.96
N LYS A 27 -6.29 -3.38 -20.72
CA LYS A 27 -5.17 -3.47 -21.66
C LYS A 27 -5.56 -4.20 -22.94
N GLU A 28 -6.20 -5.39 -22.82
CA GLU A 28 -6.70 -6.15 -23.96
C GLU A 28 -7.64 -5.33 -24.84
N LYS A 29 -8.62 -4.65 -24.21
CA LYS A 29 -9.54 -3.76 -24.91
C LYS A 29 -8.84 -2.58 -25.59
N ALA A 30 -7.84 -1.99 -24.94
CA ALA A 30 -7.06 -0.89 -25.51
C ALA A 30 -6.33 -1.35 -26.78
N ILE A 31 -5.63 -2.47 -26.71
CA ILE A 31 -4.90 -3.07 -27.86
C ILE A 31 -5.87 -3.37 -29.01
N ALA A 32 -7.03 -3.99 -28.72
CA ALA A 32 -8.04 -4.29 -29.73
C ALA A 32 -8.58 -3.04 -30.45
N ASN A 33 -8.54 -1.90 -29.80
CA ASN A 33 -8.98 -0.60 -30.35
C ASN A 33 -7.80 0.24 -30.88
N GLY A 34 -6.60 -0.33 -31.06
CA GLY A 34 -5.42 0.41 -31.56
C GLY A 34 -4.86 1.44 -30.57
N VAL A 35 -5.23 1.38 -29.30
CA VAL A 35 -4.76 2.31 -28.26
C VAL A 35 -3.58 1.66 -27.53
N LYS A 36 -2.47 2.41 -27.40
CA LYS A 36 -1.33 1.95 -26.60
C LYS A 36 -1.74 1.85 -25.12
N PRO A 37 -1.55 0.70 -24.46
CA PRO A 37 -1.87 0.56 -23.05
C PRO A 37 -1.11 1.57 -22.19
N PRO A 38 -1.79 2.28 -21.29
CA PRO A 38 -1.17 3.26 -20.39
C PRO A 38 -0.47 2.57 -19.22
N LEU A 39 0.28 3.36 -18.43
CA LEU A 39 0.89 2.91 -17.18
C LEU A 39 -0.19 2.59 -16.14
N CYS A 40 -0.01 1.50 -15.40
CA CYS A 40 -0.80 1.16 -14.22
C CYS A 40 0.11 1.05 -12.99
N ILE A 41 -0.17 1.82 -11.96
CA ILE A 41 0.52 1.80 -10.68
C ILE A 41 -0.43 1.30 -9.60
N VAL A 42 0.02 0.33 -8.82
CA VAL A 42 -0.69 -0.22 -7.65
C VAL A 42 -0.01 0.35 -6.40
N VAL A 43 -0.65 1.32 -5.77
CA VAL A 43 -0.09 1.97 -4.56
C VAL A 43 -0.44 1.14 -3.35
N GLN A 44 0.56 0.56 -2.68
CA GLN A 44 0.38 -0.17 -1.42
C GLN A 44 0.82 0.66 -0.22
N GLN A 45 -0.12 0.86 0.71
CA GLN A 45 0.05 1.69 1.90
C GLN A 45 0.72 0.91 3.04
N VAL A 46 2.00 0.54 2.86
CA VAL A 46 2.73 -0.37 3.77
C VAL A 46 2.73 0.09 5.21
N GLY A 47 3.20 1.31 5.50
CA GLY A 47 3.28 1.80 6.88
C GLY A 47 1.90 2.12 7.50
N ARG A 48 0.86 2.34 6.69
CA ARG A 48 -0.51 2.49 7.19
C ARG A 48 -1.07 1.16 7.67
N LEU A 49 -0.69 0.08 7.00
CA LEU A 49 -1.03 -1.26 7.44
C LEU A 49 -0.32 -1.61 8.76
N ASP A 50 0.98 -1.29 8.88
CA ASP A 50 1.73 -1.49 10.14
C ASP A 50 1.07 -0.77 11.30
N ASP A 51 0.73 0.53 11.13
CA ASP A 51 0.08 1.32 12.17
C ASP A 51 -1.27 0.71 12.61
N TYR A 52 -2.07 0.27 11.67
CA TYR A 52 -3.36 -0.35 11.96
C TYR A 52 -3.21 -1.68 12.70
N LEU A 53 -2.29 -2.54 12.23
CA LEU A 53 -2.07 -3.85 12.85
C LEU A 53 -1.43 -3.74 14.23
N ARG A 54 -0.65 -2.68 14.48
CA ARG A 54 -0.15 -2.35 15.83
C ARG A 54 -1.30 -2.13 16.80
N ASP A 55 -2.27 -1.29 16.41
CA ASP A 55 -3.45 -1.04 17.24
C ASP A 55 -4.24 -2.34 17.49
N VAL A 56 -4.49 -3.13 16.43
CA VAL A 56 -5.18 -4.42 16.55
C VAL A 56 -4.43 -5.40 17.48
N ALA A 57 -3.11 -5.52 17.35
CA ALA A 57 -2.30 -6.38 18.19
C ALA A 57 -2.32 -5.96 19.67
N GLN A 58 -2.36 -4.64 19.94
CA GLN A 58 -2.48 -4.09 21.28
C GLN A 58 -3.87 -4.40 21.87
N ASP A 59 -4.93 -4.17 21.12
CA ASP A 59 -6.31 -4.45 21.54
C ASP A 59 -6.51 -5.94 21.86
N MET A 60 -5.91 -6.80 21.07
CA MET A 60 -5.91 -8.26 21.27
C MET A 60 -4.92 -8.73 22.36
N LYS A 61 -4.08 -7.84 22.90
CA LYS A 61 -3.05 -8.15 23.92
C LYS A 61 -2.10 -9.27 23.49
N LEU A 62 -1.67 -9.25 22.22
CA LEU A 62 -0.83 -10.31 21.65
C LEU A 62 0.63 -10.26 22.12
N GLY A 63 1.11 -9.14 22.66
CA GLY A 63 2.48 -8.95 23.13
C GLY A 63 3.53 -9.12 22.03
N LEU A 64 3.23 -8.66 20.80
CA LEU A 64 4.16 -8.70 19.68
C LEU A 64 5.17 -7.57 19.76
N ASP A 65 6.43 -7.88 19.45
CA ASP A 65 7.48 -6.87 19.36
C ASP A 65 7.26 -5.93 18.17
N GLU A 66 7.69 -4.69 18.30
CA GLU A 66 7.60 -3.68 17.23
C GLU A 66 8.34 -4.12 15.97
N SER A 67 9.47 -4.82 16.10
CA SER A 67 10.23 -5.39 14.99
C SER A 67 9.44 -6.42 14.17
N VAL A 68 8.45 -7.08 14.75
CA VAL A 68 7.52 -7.98 14.05
C VAL A 68 6.47 -7.16 13.32
N ILE A 69 5.85 -6.19 14.00
CA ILE A 69 4.78 -5.36 13.43
C ILE A 69 5.26 -4.58 12.21
N THR A 70 6.46 -4.02 12.25
CA THR A 70 7.04 -3.25 11.13
C THR A 70 7.32 -4.07 9.88
N MET A 71 7.27 -5.40 9.97
CA MET A 71 7.40 -6.29 8.81
C MET A 71 6.06 -6.61 8.12
N ALA A 72 4.92 -6.19 8.68
CA ALA A 72 3.61 -6.57 8.17
C ALA A 72 3.33 -5.99 6.77
N GLY A 73 3.50 -4.68 6.59
CA GLY A 73 3.32 -4.03 5.29
C GLY A 73 4.33 -4.51 4.25
N LEU A 74 5.57 -4.79 4.69
CA LEU A 74 6.60 -5.40 3.83
C LEU A 74 6.20 -6.79 3.36
N ALA A 75 5.68 -7.64 4.25
CA ALA A 75 5.22 -8.98 3.92
C ALA A 75 4.14 -8.94 2.83
N VAL A 76 3.15 -8.07 2.99
CA VAL A 76 2.07 -7.88 2.03
C VAL A 76 2.60 -7.34 0.69
N ALA A 77 3.50 -6.35 0.72
CA ALA A 77 4.05 -5.76 -0.50
C ALA A 77 4.95 -6.73 -1.27
N LYS A 78 5.84 -7.45 -0.60
CA LYS A 78 6.68 -8.49 -1.23
C LYS A 78 5.81 -9.60 -1.85
N ARG A 79 4.81 -10.10 -1.12
CA ARG A 79 3.90 -11.13 -1.64
C ARG A 79 3.13 -10.63 -2.87
N SER A 80 2.60 -9.41 -2.80
CA SER A 80 1.94 -8.79 -3.95
C SER A 80 2.88 -8.66 -5.15
N TYR A 81 4.12 -8.22 -4.92
CA TYR A 81 5.13 -8.11 -5.98
C TYR A 81 5.36 -9.45 -6.67
N HIS A 82 5.63 -10.51 -5.91
CA HIS A 82 5.90 -11.84 -6.48
C HIS A 82 4.69 -12.38 -7.26
N ILE A 83 3.48 -12.25 -6.72
CA ILE A 83 2.26 -12.68 -7.41
C ILE A 83 2.07 -11.92 -8.73
N LEU A 84 2.27 -10.60 -8.73
CA LEU A 84 2.17 -9.82 -9.97
C LEU A 84 3.24 -10.22 -11.00
N GLN A 85 4.45 -10.61 -10.56
CA GLN A 85 5.47 -11.17 -11.45
C GLN A 85 5.04 -12.53 -12.04
N GLU A 86 4.50 -13.44 -11.22
CA GLU A 86 3.96 -14.73 -11.66
C GLU A 86 2.80 -14.56 -12.66
N MET A 87 1.93 -13.58 -12.42
CA MET A 87 0.85 -13.19 -13.34
C MET A 87 1.37 -12.53 -14.63
N LYS A 88 2.67 -12.23 -14.73
CA LYS A 88 3.28 -11.45 -15.82
C LYS A 88 2.55 -10.11 -16.03
N SER A 89 2.15 -9.47 -14.96
CA SER A 89 1.47 -8.19 -14.99
C SER A 89 2.41 -7.05 -15.32
N ASP A 90 1.95 -6.12 -16.16
CA ASP A 90 2.68 -4.86 -16.42
C ASP A 90 2.45 -3.81 -15.32
N ALA A 91 1.51 -4.03 -14.43
CA ALA A 91 1.25 -3.13 -13.30
C ALA A 91 2.48 -3.07 -12.37
N ILE A 92 2.78 -1.87 -11.88
CA ILE A 92 3.96 -1.61 -11.04
C ILE A 92 3.49 -1.36 -9.61
N ILE A 93 4.01 -2.11 -8.65
CA ILE A 93 3.77 -1.85 -7.24
C ILE A 93 4.50 -0.57 -6.83
N MET A 94 3.81 0.29 -6.07
CA MET A 94 4.37 1.51 -5.48
C MET A 94 4.12 1.52 -3.97
N PRO A 95 5.09 1.10 -3.15
CA PRO A 95 5.00 1.26 -1.70
C PRO A 95 4.85 2.72 -1.31
N ALA A 96 3.93 2.98 -0.38
CA ALA A 96 3.56 4.32 0.07
C ALA A 96 3.38 4.38 1.58
N GLY A 97 3.49 5.59 2.12
CA GLY A 97 3.34 5.80 3.55
C GLY A 97 4.45 5.17 4.37
N LEU A 98 5.67 5.19 3.86
CA LEU A 98 6.85 4.62 4.51
C LEU A 98 7.06 5.22 5.91
N ARG A 99 7.50 4.41 6.87
CA ARG A 99 7.79 4.81 8.25
C ARG A 99 9.29 4.90 8.53
N GLY A 100 10.13 4.24 7.73
CA GLY A 100 11.57 4.25 7.89
C GLY A 100 12.28 3.69 6.65
N ALA A 101 13.62 3.71 6.69
CA ALA A 101 14.45 3.24 5.59
C ALA A 101 14.21 1.76 5.26
N TYR A 102 13.82 0.95 6.25
CA TYR A 102 13.56 -0.48 6.08
C TYR A 102 12.48 -0.78 5.02
N HIS A 103 11.47 0.08 4.87
CA HIS A 103 10.47 -0.06 3.81
C HIS A 103 11.05 0.10 2.39
N LEU A 104 12.19 0.77 2.25
CA LEU A 104 12.91 0.87 0.99
C LEU A 104 13.92 -0.28 0.84
N THR A 105 14.80 -0.42 1.86
CA THR A 105 15.95 -1.34 1.78
C THR A 105 15.54 -2.80 1.68
N GLU A 106 14.48 -3.22 2.39
CA GLU A 106 13.99 -4.60 2.35
C GLU A 106 13.28 -4.98 1.04
N MET A 107 12.94 -4.00 0.20
CA MET A 107 12.35 -4.23 -1.12
C MET A 107 13.26 -3.78 -2.27
N ALA A 108 14.52 -3.44 -1.99
CA ALA A 108 15.49 -3.05 -2.99
C ALA A 108 15.71 -4.16 -4.04
N GLY A 109 15.96 -3.78 -5.30
CA GLY A 109 16.18 -4.69 -6.44
C GLY A 109 14.90 -5.08 -7.19
N GLY A 110 13.71 -4.75 -6.68
CA GLY A 110 12.45 -4.99 -7.38
C GLY A 110 12.16 -3.93 -8.45
N ARG A 111 11.34 -4.30 -9.45
CA ARG A 111 10.73 -3.34 -10.38
C ARG A 111 9.60 -2.59 -9.66
N LEU A 112 9.97 -1.62 -8.86
CA LEU A 112 9.08 -0.86 -7.99
C LEU A 112 9.23 0.65 -8.25
N LEU A 113 8.19 1.39 -7.92
CA LEU A 113 8.24 2.82 -7.70
C LEU A 113 8.05 3.08 -6.21
N TYR A 114 8.47 4.24 -5.71
CA TYR A 114 8.26 4.61 -4.32
C TYR A 114 7.67 6.01 -4.24
N THR A 115 6.72 6.21 -3.33
CA THR A 115 6.35 7.55 -2.88
C THR A 115 6.82 7.72 -1.45
N ILE A 116 7.76 8.65 -1.26
CA ILE A 116 8.49 8.81 -0.01
C ILE A 116 8.32 10.26 0.46
N ASN A 117 7.84 10.46 1.69
CA ASN A 117 7.79 11.79 2.26
C ASN A 117 9.21 12.31 2.58
N THR A 118 9.38 13.64 2.62
CA THR A 118 10.70 14.28 2.80
C THR A 118 11.42 13.81 4.04
N ARG A 119 10.73 13.67 5.18
CA ARG A 119 11.33 13.18 6.43
C ARG A 119 11.97 11.80 6.27
N VAL A 120 11.30 10.87 5.59
CA VAL A 120 11.86 9.52 5.36
C VAL A 120 12.98 9.58 4.32
N GLN A 121 12.91 10.48 3.32
CA GLN A 121 14.02 10.70 2.39
C GLN A 121 15.27 11.17 3.15
N ASP A 122 15.15 12.15 4.04
CA ASP A 122 16.25 12.65 4.86
C ASP A 122 16.86 11.52 5.71
N MET A 123 16.02 10.74 6.39
CA MET A 123 16.48 9.57 7.17
C MET A 123 17.25 8.54 6.32
N ILE A 124 16.84 8.30 5.08
CA ILE A 124 17.52 7.36 4.17
C ILE A 124 18.86 7.93 3.73
N LEU A 125 18.91 9.22 3.37
CA LEU A 125 20.12 9.90 2.92
C LEU A 125 21.16 10.02 4.05
N GLU A 126 20.71 10.30 5.27
CA GLU A 126 21.59 10.36 6.45
C GLU A 126 22.15 8.98 6.85
N ALA A 127 21.32 7.94 6.75
CA ALA A 127 21.70 6.58 7.12
C ALA A 127 22.62 5.92 6.09
N ASP A 128 22.61 6.38 4.83
CA ASP A 128 23.32 5.82 3.68
C ASP A 128 23.38 4.28 3.69
N PRO A 129 22.21 3.60 3.67
CA PRO A 129 22.14 2.17 3.85
C PRO A 129 22.81 1.42 2.69
N PRO A 130 23.36 0.21 2.93
CA PRO A 130 23.93 -0.60 1.88
C PRO A 130 22.97 -0.83 0.72
N GLN A 131 23.44 -0.64 -0.51
CA GLN A 131 22.67 -0.86 -1.74
C GLN A 131 22.67 -2.36 -2.10
N VAL A 132 21.89 -3.15 -1.37
CA VAL A 132 21.79 -4.60 -1.53
C VAL A 132 20.38 -4.96 -2.00
N GLU A 133 20.28 -5.84 -2.99
CA GLU A 133 19.00 -6.37 -3.45
C GLU A 133 18.41 -7.32 -2.40
N LYS A 134 17.18 -7.04 -1.96
CA LYS A 134 16.49 -7.83 -0.92
C LYS A 134 15.07 -8.22 -1.29
N ILE A 135 14.59 -7.81 -2.46
CA ILE A 135 13.20 -8.09 -2.85
C ILE A 135 12.89 -9.58 -2.90
N ALA A 136 13.87 -10.42 -3.28
CA ALA A 136 13.72 -11.86 -3.35
C ALA A 136 13.87 -12.56 -1.99
N GLU A 137 14.40 -11.89 -0.97
CA GLU A 137 14.53 -12.45 0.37
C GLU A 137 13.15 -12.60 1.02
N PRO A 138 12.77 -13.79 1.50
CA PRO A 138 11.49 -13.97 2.16
C PRO A 138 11.47 -13.29 3.53
N ILE A 139 10.27 -12.93 3.99
CA ILE A 139 10.08 -12.55 5.39
C ILE A 139 10.42 -13.78 6.27
N PRO A 140 11.17 -13.62 7.36
CA PRO A 140 11.51 -14.73 8.25
C PRO A 140 10.25 -15.49 8.70
N ALA A 141 10.32 -16.82 8.66
CA ALA A 141 9.17 -17.68 8.97
C ALA A 141 8.62 -17.44 10.38
N GLU A 142 9.50 -17.18 11.35
CA GLU A 142 9.12 -16.83 12.72
C GLU A 142 8.32 -15.54 12.77
N THR A 143 8.79 -14.48 12.09
CA THR A 143 8.09 -13.19 11.99
C THR A 143 6.71 -13.37 11.34
N LEU A 144 6.64 -14.12 10.26
CA LEU A 144 5.38 -14.38 9.57
C LEU A 144 4.40 -15.15 10.46
N SER A 145 4.87 -16.17 11.18
CA SER A 145 4.08 -16.94 12.14
C SER A 145 3.48 -16.05 13.23
N GLN A 146 4.27 -15.12 13.76
CA GLN A 146 3.79 -14.15 14.77
C GLN A 146 2.75 -13.18 14.18
N LEU A 147 2.97 -12.65 12.98
CA LEU A 147 2.01 -11.79 12.29
C LEU A 147 0.69 -12.51 12.01
N GLN A 148 0.71 -13.78 11.65
CA GLN A 148 -0.49 -14.59 11.40
C GLN A 148 -1.40 -14.77 12.63
N ARG A 149 -0.93 -14.43 13.84
CA ARG A 149 -1.78 -14.36 15.04
C ARG A 149 -2.76 -13.18 15.00
N ILE A 150 -2.55 -12.22 14.10
CA ILE A 150 -3.44 -11.08 13.88
C ILE A 150 -4.40 -11.43 12.72
N PRO A 151 -5.70 -11.66 12.95
CA PRO A 151 -6.64 -12.04 11.88
C PRO A 151 -6.69 -11.03 10.73
N GLU A 152 -6.58 -9.73 11.06
CA GLU A 152 -6.56 -8.67 10.06
C GLU A 152 -5.29 -8.69 9.18
N PHE A 153 -4.16 -9.17 9.70
CA PHE A 153 -2.98 -9.42 8.87
C PHE A 153 -3.23 -10.58 7.89
N VAL A 154 -3.81 -11.67 8.35
CA VAL A 154 -4.14 -12.83 7.49
C VAL A 154 -5.03 -12.38 6.34
N ARG A 155 -6.06 -11.57 6.61
CA ARG A 155 -6.94 -10.99 5.59
C ARG A 155 -6.18 -10.13 4.56
N ALA A 156 -5.18 -9.37 4.99
CA ALA A 156 -4.36 -8.54 4.10
C ALA A 156 -3.36 -9.37 3.30
N TYR A 157 -2.80 -10.40 3.91
CA TYR A 157 -1.69 -11.17 3.38
C TYR A 157 -2.13 -12.27 2.41
N GLU A 158 -3.26 -12.95 2.66
CA GLU A 158 -3.71 -14.03 1.79
C GLU A 158 -4.33 -13.50 0.49
N PRO A 159 -4.00 -14.11 -0.68
CA PRO A 159 -4.51 -13.68 -1.98
C PRO A 159 -6.04 -13.70 -2.08
N ASP A 160 -6.67 -14.62 -1.37
CA ASP A 160 -8.11 -14.80 -1.24
C ASP A 160 -8.68 -14.33 0.11
N GLY A 161 -7.87 -13.62 0.90
CA GLY A 161 -8.23 -13.16 2.25
C GLY A 161 -9.40 -12.18 2.30
N MET A 162 -9.74 -11.55 1.16
CA MET A 162 -10.90 -10.66 1.03
C MET A 162 -11.48 -10.70 -0.39
N LYS A 163 -12.80 -10.62 -0.48
CA LYS A 163 -13.50 -10.39 -1.75
C LYS A 163 -13.54 -8.88 -2.09
N PRO A 164 -13.68 -8.50 -3.36
CA PRO A 164 -13.77 -7.09 -3.75
C PRO A 164 -14.85 -6.29 -3.02
N SER A 165 -15.97 -6.90 -2.68
CA SER A 165 -17.07 -6.29 -1.91
C SER A 165 -16.69 -5.95 -0.46
N GLU A 166 -15.61 -6.55 0.07
CA GLU A 166 -15.16 -6.34 1.44
C GLU A 166 -14.06 -5.27 1.55
N PHE A 167 -13.46 -4.85 0.42
CA PHE A 167 -12.33 -3.89 0.44
C PHE A 167 -12.69 -2.58 1.13
N ILE A 168 -13.89 -2.07 0.87
CA ILE A 168 -14.34 -0.79 1.44
C ILE A 168 -14.60 -0.89 2.95
N THR A 169 -14.99 -2.05 3.47
CA THR A 169 -15.28 -2.28 4.89
C THR A 169 -14.08 -2.77 5.68
N TYR A 170 -12.94 -3.02 5.03
CA TYR A 170 -11.73 -3.41 5.73
C TYR A 170 -11.25 -2.29 6.66
N GLY A 171 -10.95 -2.62 7.92
CA GLY A 171 -10.71 -1.64 8.98
C GLY A 171 -9.65 -0.60 8.66
N VAL A 172 -8.50 -1.00 8.09
CA VAL A 172 -7.46 -0.04 7.68
C VAL A 172 -7.93 0.87 6.55
N THR A 173 -8.75 0.39 5.61
CA THR A 173 -9.33 1.22 4.55
C THR A 173 -10.26 2.29 5.15
N GLN A 174 -11.12 1.91 6.09
CA GLN A 174 -12.00 2.83 6.80
C GLN A 174 -11.20 3.86 7.60
N LYS A 175 -10.17 3.44 8.33
CA LYS A 175 -9.29 4.35 9.09
C LYS A 175 -8.61 5.37 8.17
N LEU A 176 -8.12 4.94 7.00
CA LEU A 176 -7.50 5.83 6.01
C LEU A 176 -8.49 6.84 5.43
N LEU A 177 -9.69 6.40 5.05
CA LEU A 177 -10.71 7.27 4.50
C LEU A 177 -11.15 8.32 5.52
N SER A 178 -11.39 7.92 6.77
CA SER A 178 -11.70 8.87 7.86
C SER A 178 -10.60 9.92 8.03
N GLN A 179 -9.34 9.50 8.07
CA GLN A 179 -8.22 10.43 8.19
C GLN A 179 -8.15 11.42 7.02
N PHE A 180 -8.34 10.95 5.78
CA PHE A 180 -8.33 11.84 4.60
C PHE A 180 -9.50 12.82 4.61
N MET A 181 -10.67 12.41 5.10
CA MET A 181 -11.79 13.31 5.27
C MET A 181 -11.52 14.37 6.36
N GLU A 182 -11.11 13.93 7.54
CA GLU A 182 -10.92 14.80 8.71
C GLU A 182 -9.74 15.77 8.55
N THR A 183 -8.58 15.28 8.08
CA THR A 183 -7.34 16.08 8.04
C THR A 183 -7.08 16.72 6.69
N GLY A 184 -7.72 16.26 5.62
CA GLY A 184 -7.54 16.74 4.26
C GLY A 184 -8.74 17.52 3.75
N TRP A 185 -9.89 16.83 3.58
CA TRP A 185 -11.05 17.40 2.90
C TRP A 185 -11.82 18.43 3.74
N SER A 186 -12.17 18.12 4.97
CA SER A 186 -12.96 19.00 5.84
C SER A 186 -12.30 20.37 6.10
N PRO A 187 -10.97 20.48 6.31
CA PRO A 187 -10.29 21.77 6.36
C PRO A 187 -10.43 22.60 5.08
N LEU A 188 -10.37 21.94 3.90
CA LEU A 188 -10.54 22.64 2.61
C LEU A 188 -11.97 23.16 2.45
N GLU A 189 -12.99 22.38 2.80
CA GLU A 189 -14.38 22.83 2.77
C GLU A 189 -14.60 24.03 3.70
N THR A 190 -14.06 23.98 4.91
CA THR A 190 -14.11 25.09 5.87
C THR A 190 -13.43 26.35 5.31
N TYR A 191 -12.23 26.21 4.76
CA TYR A 191 -11.52 27.32 4.12
C TYR A 191 -12.32 27.92 2.95
N MET A 192 -12.85 27.10 2.07
CA MET A 192 -13.64 27.56 0.93
C MET A 192 -14.94 28.25 1.36
N SER A 193 -15.59 27.77 2.40
CA SER A 193 -16.80 28.39 2.98
C SER A 193 -16.51 29.75 3.59
N SER A 194 -15.39 29.90 4.31
CA SER A 194 -14.96 31.18 4.90
C SER A 194 -14.64 32.24 3.84
N LYS A 195 -14.10 31.84 2.69
CA LYS A 195 -13.80 32.76 1.56
C LYS A 195 -15.04 33.22 0.81
N LYS A 196 -16.09 32.40 0.72
CA LYS A 196 -17.36 32.81 0.09
C LYS A 196 -18.04 33.94 0.88
N THR A 197 -17.94 33.90 2.22
CA THR A 197 -18.53 34.95 3.09
C THR A 197 -17.79 36.27 3.01
N SER A 198 -16.48 36.28 2.70
CA SER A 198 -15.67 37.52 2.61
C SER A 198 -15.72 38.25 1.26
N ARG A 199 -16.43 37.70 0.26
CA ARG A 199 -16.55 38.32 -1.10
C ARG A 199 -17.80 39.19 -1.28
N TRP A 200 -18.64 39.32 -0.24
CA TRP A 200 -19.92 40.06 -0.31
C TRP A 200 -20.09 41.12 0.80
N ILE A 201 -18.98 41.62 1.35
CA ILE A 201 -19.00 42.82 2.22
C ILE A 201 -18.18 43.90 1.57
#